data_ed695fb67889dace1892f603e0a78402
#
_entry.id   ed695fb67889dace1892f603e0a78402
#
_cell.length_a   1.000
_cell.length_b   1.000
_cell.length_c   1.000
_cell.angle_alpha   90.00
_cell.angle_beta   90.00
_cell.angle_gamma   90.00
#
_symmetry.space_group_name_H-M   'P 1'
#
loop_
_entity.id
_entity.type
_entity.pdbx_description
1 polymer ?
#
loop_
_entity_poly.entity_id
_entity_poly.type
_entity_poly.pdbx_seq_one_letter_code
_entity_poly.pdbx_strand_id
1 'polypeptide(L)'
;DILNLFYKIKNSWVEFHFYSKKNKLIKIEKVKNLDLSNELEISSKYLNNVEDYGTFYVYHFSENTKSLSNEDIIINRCYPGYSQNSKLYSFVHGNAYGKFTSIFPNKTFLTDMVKTSLFKNYTYTIQKYFDGFDKNELFFTNPTSKTIKFSIESKNYELKPNYSLLVETKTPIISIKSNCLFFRPTIFSYKEKYLDVHHS
;
A
#
# COMPACT_ATOMS: atom_id res chain seq x y z
N ASP A 1 20.10 -16.85 -3.86
CA ASP A 1 19.30 -17.65 -4.80
C ASP A 1 17.83 -17.61 -4.40
N ILE A 2 17.02 -16.81 -5.10
CA ILE A 2 15.61 -16.57 -4.80
C ILE A 2 14.80 -17.88 -4.84
N LEU A 3 15.18 -18.81 -5.71
CA LEU A 3 14.51 -20.11 -5.82
C LEU A 3 14.72 -20.97 -4.57
N ASN A 4 15.88 -20.90 -3.95
CA ASN A 4 16.17 -21.61 -2.71
C ASN A 4 15.32 -21.12 -1.53
N LEU A 5 14.93 -19.85 -1.54
CA LEU A 5 14.06 -19.29 -0.52
C LEU A 5 12.65 -19.90 -0.56
N PHE A 6 12.08 -20.07 -1.75
CA PHE A 6 10.76 -20.69 -1.92
C PHE A 6 10.75 -22.17 -1.49
N TYR A 7 11.83 -22.89 -1.68
CA TYR A 7 11.95 -24.28 -1.20
C TYR A 7 12.08 -24.37 0.32
N LYS A 8 12.65 -23.35 0.97
CA LYS A 8 12.75 -23.28 2.44
C LYS A 8 11.40 -22.93 3.10
N ILE A 9 10.49 -22.27 2.38
CA ILE A 9 9.19 -21.82 2.88
C ILE A 9 8.11 -22.83 2.48
N LYS A 10 8.20 -24.05 2.96
CA LYS A 10 7.14 -25.04 2.81
C LYS A 10 5.95 -24.65 3.70
N ASN A 11 4.73 -25.00 3.27
CA ASN A 11 3.50 -24.70 4.00
C ASN A 11 3.31 -23.20 4.30
N SER A 12 3.48 -22.36 3.30
CA SER A 12 3.23 -20.92 3.41
C SER A 12 1.81 -20.56 2.94
N TRP A 13 1.31 -19.44 3.49
CA TRP A 13 0.06 -18.83 3.07
C TRP A 13 0.16 -17.33 3.17
N VAL A 14 -0.73 -16.65 2.44
CA VAL A 14 -0.85 -15.20 2.47
C VAL A 14 -2.22 -14.83 3.03
N GLU A 15 -2.25 -13.83 3.88
CA GLU A 15 -3.49 -13.20 4.35
C GLU A 15 -3.59 -11.77 3.88
N PHE A 16 -4.73 -11.43 3.28
CA PHE A 16 -5.10 -10.08 2.90
C PHE A 16 -6.06 -9.54 3.95
N HIS A 17 -5.66 -8.50 4.65
CA HIS A 17 -6.47 -7.83 5.64
C HIS A 17 -6.99 -6.51 5.08
N PHE A 18 -8.29 -6.43 4.80
CA PHE A 18 -8.94 -5.27 4.20
C PHE A 18 -9.48 -4.34 5.26
N TYR A 19 -9.13 -3.09 5.18
CA TYR A 19 -9.54 -2.04 6.12
C TYR A 19 -10.23 -0.89 5.38
N SER A 20 -11.28 -0.34 6.01
CA SER A 20 -11.90 0.91 5.56
C SER A 20 -10.93 2.08 5.72
N LYS A 21 -11.28 3.23 5.14
CA LYS A 21 -10.51 4.49 5.29
C LYS A 21 -10.28 4.93 6.74
N LYS A 22 -11.09 4.45 7.68
CA LYS A 22 -10.98 4.71 9.11
C LYS A 22 -10.45 3.53 9.91
N ASN A 23 -9.67 2.65 9.29
CA ASN A 23 -9.05 1.50 9.94
C ASN A 23 -10.03 0.48 10.57
N LYS A 24 -11.26 0.39 10.09
CA LYS A 24 -12.16 -0.68 10.48
C LYS A 24 -11.86 -1.90 9.62
N LEU A 25 -11.55 -3.03 10.23
CA LEU A 25 -11.38 -4.30 9.53
C LEU A 25 -12.71 -4.69 8.86
N ILE A 26 -12.65 -4.93 7.55
CA ILE A 26 -13.80 -5.34 6.73
C ILE A 26 -13.78 -6.84 6.53
N LYS A 27 -12.64 -7.40 6.12
CA LYS A 27 -12.49 -8.80 5.76
C LYS A 27 -11.04 -9.24 5.91
N ILE A 28 -10.85 -10.52 6.22
CA ILE A 28 -9.58 -11.22 6.08
C ILE A 28 -9.79 -12.33 5.06
N GLU A 29 -8.93 -12.38 4.06
CA GLU A 29 -8.89 -13.47 3.07
C GLU A 29 -7.57 -14.20 3.19
N LYS A 30 -7.64 -15.53 3.22
CA LYS A 30 -6.49 -16.40 3.35
C LYS A 30 -6.31 -17.23 2.09
N VAL A 31 -5.19 -17.06 1.41
CA VAL A 31 -4.78 -17.85 0.25
C VAL A 31 -3.75 -18.88 0.71
N LYS A 32 -4.12 -20.15 0.59
CA LYS A 32 -3.25 -21.31 0.90
C LYS A 32 -2.76 -21.95 -0.40
N ASN A 33 -1.77 -22.84 -0.26
CA ASN A 33 -1.21 -23.58 -1.38
C ASN A 33 -0.69 -22.65 -2.47
N LEU A 34 0.21 -21.76 -2.07
CA LEU A 34 0.77 -20.75 -2.96
C LEU A 34 1.59 -21.42 -4.07
N ASP A 35 1.28 -21.06 -5.31
CA ASP A 35 2.05 -21.37 -6.51
C ASP A 35 3.07 -20.26 -6.79
N LEU A 36 3.83 -20.38 -7.89
CA LEU A 36 4.77 -19.36 -8.35
C LEU A 36 4.08 -18.03 -8.64
N SER A 37 2.83 -18.07 -9.06
CA SER A 37 1.98 -16.90 -9.28
C SER A 37 0.58 -17.19 -8.75
N ASN A 38 0.03 -16.23 -8.01
CA ASN A 38 -1.32 -16.32 -7.46
C ASN A 38 -2.06 -15.04 -7.80
N GLU A 39 -3.35 -15.16 -8.12
CA GLU A 39 -4.22 -14.04 -8.44
C GLU A 39 -5.41 -14.00 -7.48
N LEU A 40 -5.78 -12.80 -7.06
CA LEU A 40 -6.97 -12.55 -6.25
C LEU A 40 -7.73 -11.36 -6.85
N GLU A 41 -8.93 -11.61 -7.37
CA GLU A 41 -9.81 -10.53 -7.82
C GLU A 41 -10.60 -9.95 -6.64
N ILE A 42 -10.54 -8.62 -6.51
CA ILE A 42 -11.21 -7.87 -5.46
C ILE A 42 -12.22 -6.91 -6.10
N SER A 43 -13.49 -7.11 -5.79
CA SER A 43 -14.60 -6.28 -6.27
C SER A 43 -15.43 -5.76 -5.08
N SER A 44 -16.37 -4.85 -5.33
CA SER A 44 -17.32 -4.40 -4.29
C SER A 44 -18.14 -5.55 -3.72
N LYS A 45 -18.57 -6.49 -4.58
CA LYS A 45 -19.27 -7.70 -4.14
C LYS A 45 -18.41 -8.57 -3.22
N TYR A 46 -17.14 -8.69 -3.53
CA TYR A 46 -16.18 -9.43 -2.70
C TYR A 46 -16.02 -8.81 -1.31
N LEU A 47 -16.13 -7.47 -1.22
CA LEU A 47 -16.05 -6.70 0.02
C LEU A 47 -17.43 -6.40 0.64
N ASN A 48 -18.43 -7.29 0.45
CA ASN A 48 -19.78 -7.14 0.99
C ASN A 48 -20.50 -5.86 0.48
N ASN A 49 -20.29 -5.51 -0.77
CA ASN A 49 -20.82 -4.31 -1.42
C ASN A 49 -20.47 -3.00 -0.71
N VAL A 50 -19.33 -2.95 -0.05
CA VAL A 50 -18.81 -1.69 0.49
C VAL A 50 -18.30 -0.83 -0.66
N GLU A 51 -19.01 0.25 -0.93
CA GLU A 51 -18.61 1.29 -1.89
C GLU A 51 -17.81 2.37 -1.16
N ASP A 52 -16.56 2.10 -0.85
CA ASP A 52 -15.65 3.03 -0.20
C ASP A 52 -14.22 2.68 -0.58
N TYR A 53 -13.29 3.53 -0.21
CA TYR A 53 -11.87 3.25 -0.33
C TYR A 53 -11.25 2.89 1.01
N GLY A 54 -10.12 2.26 0.94
CA GLY A 54 -9.36 1.87 2.12
C GLY A 54 -8.02 1.28 1.74
N THR A 55 -7.46 0.54 2.66
CA THR A 55 -6.16 -0.08 2.50
C THR A 55 -6.27 -1.58 2.75
N PHE A 56 -5.46 -2.35 2.08
CA PHE A 56 -5.23 -3.74 2.48
C PHE A 56 -3.76 -3.96 2.81
N TYR A 57 -3.53 -4.83 3.77
CA TYR A 57 -2.19 -5.30 4.13
C TYR A 57 -2.07 -6.76 3.75
N VAL A 58 -0.91 -7.12 3.21
CA VAL A 58 -0.59 -8.50 2.83
C VAL A 58 0.41 -9.04 3.83
N TYR A 59 0.03 -10.13 4.49
CA TYR A 59 0.88 -10.83 5.44
C TYR A 59 1.25 -12.19 4.90
N HIS A 60 2.52 -12.49 4.86
CA HIS A 60 3.02 -13.80 4.49
C HIS A 60 3.39 -14.60 5.74
N PHE A 61 2.83 -15.78 5.85
CA PHE A 61 3.07 -16.71 6.94
C PHE A 61 3.68 -18.00 6.41
N SER A 62 4.50 -18.65 7.26
CA SER A 62 5.04 -19.97 7.00
C SER A 62 5.23 -20.71 8.33
N GLU A 63 4.93 -22.01 8.34
CA GLU A 63 5.20 -22.88 9.48
C GLU A 63 6.70 -23.05 9.73
N ASN A 64 7.52 -22.90 8.70
CA ASN A 64 8.97 -23.13 8.73
C ASN A 64 9.80 -21.86 8.92
N THR A 65 9.21 -20.78 9.43
CA THR A 65 9.94 -19.53 9.66
C THR A 65 11.13 -19.68 10.62
N LYS A 66 11.14 -20.71 11.47
CA LYS A 66 12.27 -21.01 12.39
C LYS A 66 13.55 -21.45 11.67
N SER A 67 13.46 -21.88 10.42
CA SER A 67 14.61 -22.31 9.63
C SER A 67 15.24 -21.20 8.79
N LEU A 68 14.68 -20.00 8.80
CA LEU A 68 15.22 -18.86 8.07
C LEU A 68 16.33 -18.20 8.91
N SER A 69 17.46 -17.94 8.27
CA SER A 69 18.53 -17.15 8.87
C SER A 69 18.19 -15.67 8.87
N ASN A 70 18.88 -14.86 9.67
CA ASN A 70 18.72 -13.40 9.68
C ASN A 70 19.09 -12.73 8.33
N GLU A 71 19.73 -13.47 7.45
CA GLU A 71 20.15 -13.02 6.12
C GLU A 71 19.14 -13.35 5.02
N ASP A 72 18.15 -14.20 5.33
CA ASP A 72 17.10 -14.58 4.38
C ASP A 72 16.04 -13.46 4.31
N ILE A 73 16.09 -12.65 3.28
CA ILE A 73 15.11 -11.61 3.01
C ILE A 73 14.06 -12.15 2.03
N ILE A 74 12.83 -12.28 2.52
CA ILE A 74 11.69 -12.62 1.66
C ILE A 74 11.12 -11.32 1.09
N ILE A 75 11.34 -11.09 -0.19
CA ILE A 75 10.73 -9.99 -0.91
C ILE A 75 9.48 -10.51 -1.60
N ASN A 76 8.34 -10.39 -0.94
CA ASN A 76 7.06 -10.64 -1.57
C ASN A 76 6.63 -9.40 -2.34
N ARG A 77 6.51 -9.54 -3.64
CA ARG A 77 5.98 -8.48 -4.49
C ARG A 77 4.50 -8.75 -4.74
N CYS A 78 3.67 -7.80 -4.35
CA CYS A 78 2.28 -7.72 -4.73
C CYS A 78 2.15 -6.63 -5.80
N TYR A 79 1.51 -6.98 -6.92
CA TYR A 79 1.20 -6.04 -8.00
C TYR A 79 -0.31 -5.84 -8.04
N PRO A 80 -0.84 -4.83 -7.32
CA PRO A 80 -2.24 -4.47 -7.44
C PRO A 80 -2.55 -3.99 -8.86
N GLY A 81 -3.52 -4.64 -9.49
CA GLY A 81 -4.09 -4.22 -10.76
C GLY A 81 -5.42 -3.53 -10.51
N TYR A 82 -5.60 -2.36 -11.11
CA TYR A 82 -6.81 -1.57 -10.99
C TYR A 82 -7.46 -1.42 -12.36
N SER A 83 -8.77 -1.58 -12.42
CA SER A 83 -9.53 -1.31 -13.64
C SER A 83 -10.82 -0.58 -13.31
N GLN A 84 -11.28 0.20 -14.26
CA GLN A 84 -12.61 0.77 -14.26
C GLN A 84 -13.50 -0.05 -15.18
N ASN A 85 -14.62 -0.58 -14.65
CA ASN A 85 -15.56 -1.39 -15.41
C ASN A 85 -14.94 -2.64 -16.06
N SER A 86 -14.00 -3.29 -15.40
CA SER A 86 -13.35 -4.55 -15.82
C SER A 86 -12.78 -4.51 -17.25
N LYS A 87 -12.24 -3.36 -17.65
CA LYS A 87 -11.63 -3.19 -18.98
C LYS A 87 -10.12 -3.38 -18.92
N LEU A 88 -9.36 -2.32 -19.18
CA LEU A 88 -7.91 -2.40 -19.09
C LEU A 88 -7.46 -2.25 -17.62
N TYR A 89 -6.50 -3.06 -17.23
CA TYR A 89 -5.88 -2.98 -15.91
C TYR A 89 -4.62 -2.12 -15.98
N SER A 90 -4.49 -1.20 -15.04
CA SER A 90 -3.24 -0.53 -14.74
C SER A 90 -2.62 -1.15 -13.49
N PHE A 91 -1.36 -1.54 -13.55
CA PHE A 91 -0.66 -2.23 -12.49
C PHE A 91 0.37 -1.32 -11.82
N VAL A 92 0.39 -1.38 -10.51
CA VAL A 92 1.40 -0.70 -9.70
C VAL A 92 1.88 -1.67 -8.64
N HIS A 93 3.18 -1.68 -8.34
CA HIS A 93 3.61 -2.45 -7.17
C HIS A 93 3.15 -1.74 -5.89
N GLY A 94 2.76 -2.53 -4.91
CA GLY A 94 2.33 -2.01 -3.62
C GLY A 94 3.45 -1.18 -2.98
N ASN A 95 3.09 -0.14 -2.25
CA ASN A 95 4.04 0.56 -1.41
C ASN A 95 4.56 -0.43 -0.38
N ALA A 96 5.82 -0.83 -0.54
CA ALA A 96 6.48 -1.75 0.37
C ALA A 96 6.79 -1.06 1.70
N TYR A 97 5.76 -0.69 2.42
CA TYR A 97 5.90 -0.40 3.84
C TYR A 97 6.02 -1.74 4.56
N GLY A 98 7.18 -2.38 4.40
CA GLY A 98 7.44 -3.67 5.04
C GLY A 98 7.39 -3.53 6.55
N LYS A 99 6.32 -3.98 7.15
CA LYS A 99 6.31 -4.35 8.54
C LYS A 99 6.83 -5.77 8.60
N PHE A 100 8.11 -5.96 8.88
CA PHE A 100 8.64 -7.28 9.16
C PHE A 100 8.24 -7.66 10.58
N THR A 101 7.39 -8.64 10.73
CA THR A 101 7.35 -9.40 11.97
C THR A 101 8.55 -10.31 11.92
N SER A 102 9.56 -10.03 12.75
CA SER A 102 10.72 -10.88 12.82
C SER A 102 10.33 -12.27 13.34
N ILE A 103 11.11 -13.26 12.95
CA ILE A 103 11.11 -14.64 13.47
C ILE A 103 11.27 -14.65 15.00
N PHE A 104 11.72 -13.57 15.60
CA PHE A 104 11.81 -13.40 17.03
C PHE A 104 10.45 -12.88 17.55
N PRO A 105 9.70 -13.70 18.29
CA PRO A 105 8.48 -13.24 18.93
C PRO A 105 8.81 -11.99 19.73
N ASN A 106 8.11 -10.90 19.51
CA ASN A 106 8.18 -9.59 20.17
C ASN A 106 9.04 -8.49 19.53
N LYS A 107 9.59 -8.65 18.32
CA LYS A 107 10.22 -7.52 17.63
C LYS A 107 9.52 -7.24 16.31
N THR A 108 8.80 -6.13 16.24
CA THR A 108 8.25 -5.59 15.00
C THR A 108 9.21 -4.53 14.49
N PHE A 109 9.81 -4.73 13.33
CA PHE A 109 10.62 -3.72 12.66
C PHE A 109 9.75 -3.01 11.62
N LEU A 110 9.51 -1.72 11.82
CA LEU A 110 9.18 -0.84 10.71
C LEU A 110 10.48 -0.57 9.97
N THR A 111 10.46 -0.71 8.65
CA THR A 111 11.60 -0.22 7.87
C THR A 111 11.83 1.24 8.21
N ASP A 112 13.07 1.63 8.34
CA ASP A 112 13.48 3.00 8.66
C ASP A 112 13.03 4.04 7.63
N MET A 113 12.49 3.58 6.51
CA MET A 113 12.05 4.44 5.41
C MET A 113 10.78 5.24 5.69
N VAL A 114 9.92 4.77 6.59
CA VAL A 114 8.67 5.48 6.92
C VAL A 114 8.70 5.89 8.40
N LYS A 115 9.29 7.04 8.67
CA LYS A 115 9.39 7.60 10.02
C LYS A 115 8.71 8.94 10.10
N THR A 116 7.92 9.11 11.15
CA THR A 116 7.42 10.44 11.53
C THR A 116 8.46 11.16 12.39
N SER A 117 8.65 12.45 12.14
CA SER A 117 9.49 13.33 12.95
C SER A 117 8.63 14.33 13.73
N LEU A 118 9.04 14.65 14.94
CA LEU A 118 8.43 15.73 15.72
C LEU A 118 9.00 17.10 15.34
N PHE A 119 10.20 17.14 14.77
CA PHE A 119 10.95 18.38 14.55
C PHE A 119 11.25 18.68 13.08
N LYS A 120 11.14 17.68 12.21
CA LYS A 120 11.46 17.84 10.79
C LYS A 120 10.24 17.67 9.91
N ASN A 121 10.15 18.54 8.91
CA ASN A 121 9.26 18.36 7.79
C ASN A 121 10.08 18.00 6.55
N TYR A 122 9.55 17.11 5.78
CA TYR A 122 10.09 16.66 4.50
C TYR A 122 9.21 17.23 3.40
N THR A 123 9.84 17.70 2.34
CA THR A 123 9.11 18.18 1.16
C THR A 123 9.51 17.36 -0.03
N TYR A 124 8.54 16.90 -0.80
CA TYR A 124 8.77 16.30 -2.09
C TYR A 124 7.72 16.78 -3.09
N THR A 125 8.12 16.78 -4.34
CA THR A 125 7.32 17.30 -5.42
C THR A 125 6.94 16.16 -6.35
N ILE A 126 5.65 16.04 -6.61
CA ILE A 126 5.12 15.19 -7.64
C ILE A 126 4.98 16.04 -8.88
N GLN A 127 5.66 15.63 -9.94
CA GLN A 127 5.54 16.26 -11.24
C GLN A 127 4.89 15.26 -12.19
N LYS A 128 3.65 15.53 -12.55
CA LYS A 128 2.91 14.71 -13.49
C LYS A 128 2.05 15.59 -14.37
N TYR A 129 1.98 15.24 -15.63
CA TYR A 129 1.08 15.86 -16.58
C TYR A 129 -0.33 15.30 -16.40
N PHE A 130 -1.21 16.09 -15.78
CA PHE A 130 -2.58 15.67 -15.47
C PHE A 130 -3.63 16.18 -16.47
N ASP A 131 -3.26 17.06 -17.39
CA ASP A 131 -4.20 17.75 -18.29
C ASP A 131 -4.98 16.81 -19.22
N GLY A 132 -4.45 15.62 -19.45
CA GLY A 132 -5.12 14.61 -20.29
C GLY A 132 -6.18 13.78 -19.56
N PHE A 133 -6.41 14.01 -18.25
CA PHE A 133 -7.31 13.23 -17.44
C PHE A 133 -8.50 14.06 -16.94
N ASP A 134 -9.65 13.41 -16.81
CA ASP A 134 -10.88 14.05 -16.33
C ASP A 134 -10.84 14.28 -14.82
N LYS A 135 -10.20 13.34 -14.11
CA LYS A 135 -10.07 13.35 -12.65
C LYS A 135 -8.76 12.71 -12.22
N ASN A 136 -8.12 13.30 -11.22
CA ASN A 136 -6.92 12.73 -10.58
C ASN A 136 -7.09 12.70 -9.07
N GLU A 137 -6.72 11.58 -8.45
CA GLU A 137 -6.79 11.37 -7.02
C GLU A 137 -5.44 10.90 -6.48
N LEU A 138 -5.04 11.51 -5.37
CA LEU A 138 -3.87 11.11 -4.60
C LEU A 138 -4.34 10.28 -3.40
N PHE A 139 -3.96 9.03 -3.36
CA PHE A 139 -4.30 8.13 -2.28
C PHE A 139 -3.14 8.03 -1.29
N PHE A 140 -3.40 8.43 -0.06
CA PHE A 140 -2.47 8.35 1.05
C PHE A 140 -2.90 7.29 2.05
N THR A 141 -1.93 6.59 2.62
CA THR A 141 -2.14 5.70 3.76
C THR A 141 -1.09 5.97 4.83
N ASN A 142 -1.47 5.81 6.10
CA ASN A 142 -0.54 5.97 7.22
C ASN A 142 -0.20 4.59 7.82
N PRO A 143 0.93 3.98 7.47
CA PRO A 143 1.33 2.68 8.04
C PRO A 143 2.03 2.82 9.39
N THR A 144 2.20 4.04 9.90
CA THR A 144 2.93 4.30 11.15
C THR A 144 2.00 4.26 12.37
N SER A 145 2.58 4.16 13.55
CA SER A 145 1.84 4.22 14.82
C SER A 145 1.53 5.64 15.30
N LYS A 146 1.95 6.67 14.55
CA LYS A 146 1.77 8.09 14.88
C LYS A 146 0.95 8.80 13.82
N THR A 147 0.28 9.88 14.20
CA THR A 147 -0.43 10.73 13.24
C THR A 147 0.56 11.40 12.30
N ILE A 148 0.31 11.28 11.00
CA ILE A 148 1.04 12.01 9.98
C ILE A 148 0.31 13.33 9.74
N LYS A 149 1.07 14.42 9.85
CA LYS A 149 0.64 15.77 9.50
C LYS A 149 1.28 16.15 8.17
N PHE A 150 0.48 16.60 7.24
CA PHE A 150 0.98 16.99 5.93
C PHE A 150 0.16 18.12 5.32
N SER A 151 0.75 18.78 4.36
CA SER A 151 0.05 19.76 3.54
C SER A 151 0.27 19.48 2.06
N ILE A 152 -0.75 19.74 1.29
CA ILE A 152 -0.71 19.78 -0.17
C ILE A 152 -1.04 21.21 -0.55
N GLU A 153 -0.07 21.88 -1.20
CA GLU A 153 -0.16 23.33 -1.43
C GLU A 153 -0.41 24.08 -0.12
N SER A 154 -1.56 24.75 0.02
CA SER A 154 -1.93 25.50 1.24
C SER A 154 -2.89 24.74 2.17
N LYS A 155 -3.35 23.55 1.80
CA LYS A 155 -4.30 22.76 2.60
C LYS A 155 -3.57 21.80 3.52
N ASN A 156 -3.94 21.83 4.80
CA ASN A 156 -3.39 20.97 5.84
C ASN A 156 -4.29 19.76 6.06
N TYR A 157 -3.65 18.63 6.31
CA TYR A 157 -4.29 17.34 6.56
C TYR A 157 -3.64 16.64 7.75
N GLU A 158 -4.44 15.82 8.42
CA GLU A 158 -3.97 14.89 9.46
C GLU A 158 -4.47 13.48 9.13
N LEU A 159 -3.56 12.52 9.16
CA LEU A 159 -3.87 11.12 8.90
C LEU A 159 -3.49 10.27 10.11
N LYS A 160 -4.49 9.78 10.81
CA LYS A 160 -4.31 8.91 11.99
C LYS A 160 -3.65 7.59 11.59
N PRO A 161 -3.04 6.85 12.54
CA PRO A 161 -2.49 5.52 12.28
C PRO A 161 -3.47 4.59 11.56
N ASN A 162 -2.99 3.95 10.50
CA ASN A 162 -3.73 3.03 9.63
C ASN A 162 -4.97 3.62 8.92
N TYR A 163 -5.13 4.94 8.91
CA TYR A 163 -6.16 5.60 8.10
C TYR A 163 -5.66 5.83 6.69
N SER A 164 -6.60 5.97 5.76
CA SER A 164 -6.36 6.36 4.38
C SER A 164 -7.11 7.63 4.03
N LEU A 165 -6.63 8.35 3.03
CA LEU A 165 -7.24 9.57 2.52
C LEU A 165 -7.07 9.67 1.02
N LEU A 166 -8.13 10.02 0.31
CA LEU A 166 -8.11 10.45 -1.09
C LEU A 166 -8.18 11.97 -1.17
N VAL A 167 -7.31 12.55 -1.97
CA VAL A 167 -7.29 13.99 -2.25
C VAL A 167 -7.35 14.18 -3.76
N GLU A 168 -8.40 14.82 -4.25
CA GLU A 168 -8.50 15.19 -5.66
C GLU A 168 -7.59 16.37 -5.98
N THR A 169 -6.95 16.31 -7.15
CA THR A 169 -6.09 17.38 -7.65
C THR A 169 -6.22 17.57 -9.14
N LYS A 170 -5.97 18.82 -9.58
CA LYS A 170 -5.86 19.21 -11.01
C LYS A 170 -4.53 19.87 -11.31
N THR A 171 -3.73 20.13 -10.30
CA THR A 171 -2.45 20.83 -10.42
C THR A 171 -1.38 19.91 -11.00
N PRO A 172 -0.66 20.30 -12.06
CA PRO A 172 0.35 19.45 -12.72
C PRO A 172 1.61 19.25 -11.89
N ILE A 173 1.88 20.14 -10.95
CA ILE A 173 2.99 20.07 -10.01
C ILE A 173 2.42 20.19 -8.61
N ILE A 174 2.66 19.19 -7.79
CA ILE A 174 2.13 19.12 -6.43
C ILE A 174 3.29 19.04 -5.46
N SER A 175 3.36 20.00 -4.54
CA SER A 175 4.31 19.95 -3.44
C SER A 175 3.62 19.42 -2.18
N ILE A 176 4.18 18.36 -1.62
CA ILE A 176 3.70 17.75 -0.38
C ILE A 176 4.74 17.99 0.70
N LYS A 177 4.33 18.67 1.77
CA LYS A 177 5.15 18.87 2.95
C LYS A 177 4.59 18.03 4.09
N SER A 178 5.41 17.18 4.69
CA SER A 178 4.96 16.19 5.68
C SER A 178 5.99 16.02 6.80
N ASN A 179 5.50 15.69 8.00
CA ASN A 179 6.37 15.25 9.09
C ASN A 179 6.81 13.79 8.95
N CYS A 180 6.43 13.11 7.87
CA CYS A 180 6.77 11.72 7.60
C CYS A 180 7.71 11.61 6.40
N LEU A 181 8.83 10.92 6.59
CA LEU A 181 9.76 10.59 5.51
C LEU A 181 9.12 9.56 4.57
N PHE A 182 9.31 9.70 3.26
CA PHE A 182 8.73 8.84 2.21
C PHE A 182 7.20 8.71 2.24
N PHE A 183 6.52 9.79 2.59
CA PHE A 183 5.06 9.84 2.56
C PHE A 183 4.55 10.12 1.15
N ARG A 184 4.56 9.10 0.30
CA ARG A 184 4.20 9.16 -1.12
C ARG A 184 2.81 8.62 -1.36
N PRO A 185 1.95 9.29 -2.15
CA PRO A 185 0.67 8.75 -2.55
C PRO A 185 0.78 7.78 -3.71
N THR A 186 -0.21 6.90 -3.83
CA THR A 186 -0.55 6.27 -5.09
C THR A 186 -1.48 7.23 -5.86
N ILE A 187 -1.25 7.39 -7.14
CA ILE A 187 -1.99 8.34 -7.99
C ILE A 187 -2.94 7.55 -8.88
N PHE A 188 -4.22 7.89 -8.82
CA PHE A 188 -5.27 7.36 -9.69
C PHE A 188 -5.70 8.45 -10.66
N SER A 189 -5.54 8.20 -11.95
CA SER A 189 -5.89 9.14 -13.02
C SER A 189 -6.97 8.52 -13.91
N TYR A 190 -8.08 9.21 -14.05
CA TYR A 190 -9.27 8.74 -14.75
C TYR A 190 -9.45 9.50 -16.05
N LYS A 191 -9.74 8.79 -17.13
CA LYS A 191 -10.12 9.36 -18.41
C LYS A 191 -11.23 8.53 -19.03
N GLU A 192 -12.44 9.12 -19.17
CA GLU A 192 -13.62 8.41 -19.64
C GLU A 192 -13.85 7.09 -18.87
N LYS A 193 -13.54 5.96 -19.52
CA LYS A 193 -13.67 4.60 -18.96
C LYS A 193 -12.33 3.94 -18.56
N TYR A 194 -11.24 4.68 -18.65
CA TYR A 194 -9.91 4.19 -18.36
C TYR A 194 -9.40 4.72 -17.03
N LEU A 195 -8.65 3.89 -16.36
CA LEU A 195 -7.95 4.22 -15.13
C LEU A 195 -6.47 3.94 -15.34
N ASP A 196 -5.65 4.90 -14.97
CA ASP A 196 -4.21 4.77 -14.92
C ASP A 196 -3.72 4.96 -13.48
N VAL A 197 -2.82 4.11 -13.02
CA VAL A 197 -2.36 4.10 -11.63
C VAL A 197 -0.84 4.15 -11.59
N HIS A 198 -0.31 5.05 -10.77
CA HIS A 198 1.12 5.26 -10.65
C HIS A 198 1.59 5.40 -9.22
N HIS A 199 2.89 5.19 -9.03
CA HIS A 199 3.60 5.74 -7.89
C HIS A 199 4.04 7.17 -8.13
N SER A 200 4.12 7.91 -7.05
CA SER A 200 4.82 9.20 -7.04
C SER A 200 6.29 9.03 -6.65
#